data_ee55c1d8c95ce4bae759bfd020ea8b05
#
_entry.id   ee55c1d8c95ce4bae759bfd020ea8b05
#
_cell.length_a   1.000
_cell.length_b   1.000
_cell.length_c   1.000
_cell.angle_alpha   90.00
_cell.angle_beta   90.00
_cell.angle_gamma   90.00
#
_symmetry.space_group_name_H-M   'P 1'
#
loop_
_entity.id
_entity.type
_entity.pdbx_description
1 polymer ?
#
loop_
_entity_poly.entity_id
_entity_poly.type
_entity_poly.pdbx_seq_one_letter_code
_entity_poly.pdbx_strand_id
1 'polypeptide(L)'
;DLHSVTHSFPTRRSSDLGLDKFAFNVSARSFFQVNTRQAERLYAKALEYAQLTGQETVIDAYCGTGTISLYLAQRARKVYGVEIVSPAIRDAQKNARENNIRNAEFIVGDCTKVMPRLYQQGIRADVVVVDPPRAGCTQQVLKTFANMKPKRIVYVSCNPATLARDIEILEKLGYKAEKIQPVDMFAQTSHVETVVLLQRKDM
;
A
#
# COMPACT_ATOMS: atom_id res chain seq x y z
N ASP A 1 -20.69 21.46 8.83
CA ASP A 1 -19.49 21.07 9.59
C ASP A 1 -19.29 19.56 9.46
N LEU A 2 -18.36 19.18 8.61
CA LEU A 2 -17.97 17.78 8.42
C LEU A 2 -17.02 17.43 9.58
N HIS A 3 -17.51 16.69 10.56
CA HIS A 3 -16.71 16.20 11.67
C HIS A 3 -15.59 15.31 11.14
N SER A 4 -14.33 15.78 11.24
CA SER A 4 -13.16 14.94 11.06
C SER A 4 -13.03 14.05 12.30
N VAL A 5 -13.14 12.74 12.13
CA VAL A 5 -12.88 11.79 13.20
C VAL A 5 -11.37 11.54 13.23
N THR A 6 -10.72 11.95 14.31
CA THR A 6 -9.31 11.65 14.55
C THR A 6 -9.24 10.32 15.29
N HIS A 7 -8.78 9.29 14.62
CA HIS A 7 -8.47 8.02 15.27
C HIS A 7 -6.99 8.01 15.68
N SER A 8 -6.73 8.18 16.98
CA SER A 8 -5.42 7.88 17.54
C SER A 8 -5.36 6.40 17.90
N PHE A 9 -4.42 5.67 17.34
CA PHE A 9 -4.18 4.29 17.74
C PHE A 9 -3.67 4.26 19.18
N PRO A 10 -4.30 3.50 20.09
CA PRO A 10 -3.84 3.42 21.46
C PRO A 10 -2.48 2.77 21.53
N THR A 11 -1.62 3.42 22.25
CA THR A 11 -0.22 3.08 22.44
C THR A 11 -0.06 1.86 23.32
N ARG A 12 0.19 0.68 22.74
CA ARG A 12 0.97 -0.36 23.39
C ARG A 12 2.31 -0.48 22.69
N ARG A 13 3.38 -0.40 23.48
CA ARG A 13 4.73 -0.70 23.00
C ARG A 13 4.74 -2.11 22.47
N SER A 14 4.81 -2.27 21.16
CA SER A 14 5.34 -3.44 20.51
C SER A 14 6.83 -3.14 20.29
N SER A 15 7.65 -3.53 21.26
CA SER A 15 9.08 -3.28 21.27
C SER A 15 9.85 -4.00 20.18
N ASP A 16 9.20 -4.87 19.40
CA ASP A 16 9.90 -5.76 18.47
C ASP A 16 9.76 -5.41 16.99
N LEU A 17 8.91 -4.44 16.62
CA LEU A 17 8.74 -4.02 15.22
C LEU A 17 9.01 -2.55 14.94
N GLY A 18 9.29 -1.73 15.95
CA GLY A 18 9.62 -0.29 15.77
C GLY A 18 8.55 0.51 15.02
N LEU A 19 7.30 0.07 15.11
CA LEU A 19 6.16 0.75 14.54
C LEU A 19 5.69 1.81 15.53
N ASP A 20 6.30 2.99 15.45
CA ASP A 20 5.86 4.15 16.22
C ASP A 20 4.48 4.60 15.76
N LYS A 21 3.73 5.13 16.71
CA LYS A 21 2.33 5.51 16.63
C LYS A 21 2.10 6.58 15.59
N PHE A 22 1.37 6.23 14.53
CA PHE A 22 0.82 7.24 13.63
C PHE A 22 -0.55 7.72 14.09
N ALA A 23 -0.78 9.03 14.02
CA ALA A 23 -2.10 9.61 14.09
C ALA A 23 -2.67 9.76 12.67
N PHE A 24 -3.88 9.25 12.43
CA PHE A 24 -4.54 9.38 11.15
C PHE A 24 -5.80 10.23 11.24
N ASN A 25 -5.90 11.21 10.36
CA ASN A 25 -7.13 11.92 10.08
C ASN A 25 -7.82 11.24 8.89
N VAL A 26 -9.08 10.92 9.07
CA VAL A 26 -9.89 10.25 8.05
C VAL A 26 -11.16 11.05 7.88
N SER A 27 -11.38 11.60 6.69
CA SER A 27 -12.64 12.26 6.36
C SER A 27 -13.76 11.23 6.20
N ALA A 28 -15.01 11.64 6.39
CA ALA A 28 -16.19 10.77 6.29
C ALA A 28 -16.37 10.08 4.92
N ARG A 29 -15.59 10.47 3.91
CA ARG A 29 -15.60 9.89 2.56
C ARG A 29 -14.41 9.00 2.27
N SER A 30 -13.51 8.81 3.24
CA SER A 30 -12.29 7.99 3.08
C SER A 30 -12.45 6.67 3.81
N PHE A 31 -11.99 5.58 3.19
CA PHE A 31 -11.99 4.27 3.83
C PHE A 31 -10.88 4.20 4.88
N PHE A 32 -11.19 3.58 6.02
CA PHE A 32 -10.23 3.28 7.06
C PHE A 32 -10.59 1.93 7.71
N GLN A 33 -9.56 1.12 8.00
CA GLN A 33 -9.74 -0.20 8.61
C GLN A 33 -10.25 -0.09 10.06
N VAL A 34 -11.43 -0.64 10.32
CA VAL A 34 -12.10 -0.55 11.63
C VAL A 34 -11.43 -1.40 12.71
N ASN A 35 -10.81 -2.52 12.35
CA ASN A 35 -10.05 -3.36 13.27
C ASN A 35 -8.58 -2.91 13.32
N THR A 36 -8.30 -1.92 14.16
CA THR A 36 -6.99 -1.26 14.24
C THR A 36 -5.85 -2.23 14.55
N ARG A 37 -6.06 -3.20 15.45
CA ARG A 37 -5.04 -4.18 15.83
C ARG A 37 -4.66 -5.12 14.68
N GLN A 38 -5.64 -5.53 13.88
CA GLN A 38 -5.36 -6.38 12.72
C GLN A 38 -4.84 -5.54 11.54
N ALA A 39 -5.27 -4.28 11.42
CA ALA A 39 -4.71 -3.35 10.45
C ALA A 39 -3.21 -3.12 10.68
N GLU A 40 -2.78 -2.94 11.94
CA GLU A 40 -1.34 -2.85 12.27
C GLU A 40 -0.58 -4.10 11.83
N ARG A 41 -1.12 -5.30 12.05
CA ARG A 41 -0.51 -6.55 11.59
C ARG A 41 -0.42 -6.64 10.07
N LEU A 42 -1.48 -6.21 9.37
CA LEU A 42 -1.54 -6.15 7.92
C LEU A 42 -0.43 -5.24 7.37
N TYR A 43 -0.35 -4.01 7.90
CA TYR A 43 0.65 -3.02 7.48
C TYR A 43 2.07 -3.43 7.84
N ALA A 44 2.28 -4.01 9.03
CA ALA A 44 3.56 -4.58 9.42
C ALA A 44 4.00 -5.70 8.46
N LYS A 45 3.07 -6.55 8.02
CA LYS A 45 3.36 -7.61 7.06
C LYS A 45 3.66 -7.04 5.67
N ALA A 46 2.95 -6.01 5.23
CA ALA A 46 3.25 -5.32 3.98
C ALA A 46 4.66 -4.69 4.02
N LEU A 47 5.03 -4.05 5.13
CA LEU A 47 6.37 -3.49 5.34
C LEU A 47 7.46 -4.58 5.36
N GLU A 48 7.21 -5.72 6.04
CA GLU A 48 8.12 -6.87 6.06
C GLU A 48 8.37 -7.40 4.64
N TYR A 49 7.29 -7.54 3.84
CA TYR A 49 7.39 -8.07 2.48
C TYR A 49 7.99 -7.06 1.49
N ALA A 50 7.88 -5.77 1.76
CA ALA A 50 8.57 -4.74 0.98
C ALA A 50 10.10 -4.82 1.12
N GLN A 51 10.64 -5.40 2.22
CA GLN A 51 12.08 -5.61 2.47
C GLN A 51 12.91 -4.34 2.24
N LEU A 52 12.50 -3.24 2.87
CA LEU A 52 13.10 -1.94 2.67
C LEU A 52 14.37 -1.78 3.54
N THR A 53 15.42 -1.20 2.94
CA THR A 53 16.74 -0.95 3.56
C THR A 53 17.05 0.53 3.76
N GLY A 54 16.14 1.42 3.34
CA GLY A 54 16.35 2.87 3.34
C GLY A 54 16.81 3.43 1.99
N GLN A 55 17.03 2.57 1.00
CA GLN A 55 17.52 2.99 -0.33
C GLN A 55 16.43 2.92 -1.41
N GLU A 56 15.32 2.27 -1.13
CA GLU A 56 14.28 1.97 -2.11
C GLU A 56 13.36 3.15 -2.36
N THR A 57 12.99 3.29 -3.64
CA THR A 57 11.82 4.06 -4.06
C THR A 57 10.62 3.13 -4.16
N VAL A 58 9.56 3.50 -3.46
CA VAL A 58 8.31 2.73 -3.41
C VAL A 58 7.19 3.51 -4.12
N ILE A 59 6.35 2.81 -4.87
CA ILE A 59 5.06 3.35 -5.32
C ILE A 59 3.96 2.57 -4.59
N ASP A 60 3.11 3.30 -3.87
CA ASP A 60 1.91 2.80 -3.22
C ASP A 60 0.71 3.14 -4.11
N ALA A 61 0.23 2.15 -4.83
CA ALA A 61 -0.89 2.29 -5.75
C ALA A 61 -2.22 2.04 -5.01
N TYR A 62 -3.21 2.89 -5.24
CA TYR A 62 -4.45 2.96 -4.45
C TYR A 62 -4.20 3.34 -2.99
N CYS A 63 -3.34 4.34 -2.75
CA CYS A 63 -2.85 4.65 -1.41
C CYS A 63 -3.91 5.19 -0.43
N GLY A 64 -5.11 5.54 -0.90
CA GLY A 64 -6.16 6.08 -0.06
C GLY A 64 -5.70 7.28 0.77
N THR A 65 -5.90 7.22 2.08
CA THR A 65 -5.48 8.25 3.05
C THR A 65 -4.00 8.16 3.44
N GLY A 66 -3.22 7.34 2.72
CA GLY A 66 -1.78 7.21 2.90
C GLY A 66 -1.35 6.27 4.03
N THR A 67 -2.23 5.43 4.55
CA THR A 67 -1.94 4.60 5.72
C THR A 67 -0.74 3.69 5.46
N ILE A 68 -0.77 2.87 4.41
CA ILE A 68 0.35 1.99 4.04
C ILE A 68 1.57 2.82 3.65
N SER A 69 1.38 3.89 2.87
CA SER A 69 2.46 4.81 2.48
C SER A 69 3.29 5.32 3.65
N LEU A 70 2.64 5.70 4.77
CA LEU A 70 3.31 6.22 5.96
C LEU A 70 4.11 5.13 6.70
N TYR A 71 3.59 3.90 6.76
CA TYR A 71 4.36 2.77 7.29
C TYR A 71 5.60 2.48 6.44
N LEU A 72 5.47 2.48 5.11
CA LEU A 72 6.59 2.26 4.18
C LEU A 72 7.63 3.39 4.25
N ALA A 73 7.18 4.64 4.43
CA ALA A 73 8.05 5.80 4.49
C ALA A 73 9.06 5.78 5.65
N GLN A 74 8.80 5.02 6.72
CA GLN A 74 9.74 4.84 7.83
C GLN A 74 11.05 4.17 7.40
N ARG A 75 11.00 3.32 6.35
CA ARG A 75 12.14 2.52 5.89
C ARG A 75 12.44 2.66 4.41
N ALA A 76 11.71 3.49 3.68
CA ALA A 76 11.96 3.81 2.28
C ALA A 76 12.80 5.08 2.13
N ARG A 77 13.58 5.19 1.07
CA ARG A 77 14.18 6.46 0.65
C ARG A 77 13.10 7.45 0.22
N LYS A 78 12.15 7.00 -0.57
CA LYS A 78 11.04 7.82 -1.08
C LYS A 78 9.81 6.94 -1.32
N VAL A 79 8.64 7.47 -0.99
CA VAL A 79 7.34 6.86 -1.30
C VAL A 79 6.53 7.79 -2.19
N TYR A 80 5.93 7.24 -3.25
CA TYR A 80 4.94 7.92 -4.09
C TYR A 80 3.60 7.23 -3.89
N GLY A 81 2.64 7.90 -3.24
CA GLY A 81 1.27 7.43 -3.11
C GLY A 81 0.43 7.91 -4.28
N VAL A 82 -0.27 7.02 -4.96
CA VAL A 82 -1.15 7.32 -6.10
C VAL A 82 -2.58 6.92 -5.78
N GLU A 83 -3.51 7.87 -5.89
CA GLU A 83 -4.92 7.65 -5.59
C GLU A 83 -5.77 8.56 -6.49
N ILE A 84 -6.88 8.02 -7.00
CA ILE A 84 -7.78 8.76 -7.89
C ILE A 84 -8.70 9.72 -7.12
N VAL A 85 -8.97 9.43 -5.85
CA VAL A 85 -9.86 10.19 -4.98
C VAL A 85 -9.12 11.38 -4.37
N SER A 86 -9.33 12.57 -4.92
CA SER A 86 -8.66 13.81 -4.47
C SER A 86 -8.83 14.12 -2.96
N PRO A 87 -10.01 13.95 -2.32
CA PRO A 87 -10.14 14.08 -0.87
C PRO A 87 -9.20 13.16 -0.09
N ALA A 88 -9.06 11.90 -0.49
CA ALA A 88 -8.16 10.94 0.17
C ALA A 88 -6.69 11.40 0.10
N ILE A 89 -6.25 11.96 -1.04
CA ILE A 89 -4.90 12.53 -1.17
C ILE A 89 -4.71 13.73 -0.24
N ARG A 90 -5.72 14.59 -0.06
CA ARG A 90 -5.61 15.69 0.93
C ARG A 90 -5.44 15.17 2.35
N ASP A 91 -6.18 14.12 2.71
CA ASP A 91 -6.03 13.44 4.00
C ASP A 91 -4.64 12.81 4.13
N ALA A 92 -4.14 12.12 3.08
CA ALA A 92 -2.81 11.53 3.06
C ALA A 92 -1.70 12.57 3.26
N GLN A 93 -1.79 13.71 2.57
CA GLN A 93 -0.84 14.83 2.74
C GLN A 93 -0.90 15.43 4.15
N LYS A 94 -2.10 15.55 4.74
CA LYS A 94 -2.28 16.01 6.11
C LYS A 94 -1.66 15.01 7.08
N ASN A 95 -1.97 13.73 6.93
CA ASN A 95 -1.44 12.65 7.76
C ASN A 95 0.10 12.61 7.71
N ALA A 96 0.70 12.77 6.53
CA ALA A 96 2.16 12.83 6.40
C ALA A 96 2.77 14.01 7.20
N ARG A 97 2.18 15.20 7.09
CA ARG A 97 2.65 16.38 7.83
C ARG A 97 2.54 16.21 9.35
N GLU A 98 1.41 15.71 9.84
CA GLU A 98 1.17 15.52 11.28
C GLU A 98 2.06 14.43 11.90
N ASN A 99 2.48 13.47 11.10
CA ASN A 99 3.42 12.41 11.51
C ASN A 99 4.88 12.73 11.17
N ASN A 100 5.20 13.96 10.73
CA ASN A 100 6.55 14.39 10.35
C ASN A 100 7.20 13.55 9.23
N ILE A 101 6.40 12.93 8.37
CA ILE A 101 6.88 12.18 7.20
C ILE A 101 7.15 13.14 6.05
N ARG A 102 8.41 13.25 5.63
CA ARG A 102 8.88 14.19 4.59
C ARG A 102 9.27 13.51 3.27
N ASN A 103 9.43 12.19 3.28
CA ASN A 103 9.84 11.38 2.15
C ASN A 103 8.67 10.68 1.43
N ALA A 104 7.41 11.02 1.77
CA ALA A 104 6.22 10.59 1.04
C ALA A 104 5.66 11.76 0.20
N GLU A 105 5.27 11.44 -1.03
CA GLU A 105 4.63 12.37 -1.97
C GLU A 105 3.35 11.73 -2.48
N PHE A 106 2.26 12.49 -2.51
CA PHE A 106 0.93 11.98 -2.85
C PHE A 106 0.39 12.66 -4.09
N ILE A 107 -0.04 11.86 -5.06
CA ILE A 107 -0.41 12.27 -6.42
C ILE A 107 -1.85 11.84 -6.71
N VAL A 108 -2.70 12.81 -7.04
CA VAL A 108 -4.06 12.52 -7.51
C VAL A 108 -4.00 12.02 -8.94
N GLY A 109 -4.56 10.85 -9.21
CA GLY A 109 -4.70 10.35 -10.57
C GLY A 109 -4.83 8.84 -10.67
N ASP A 110 -5.13 8.39 -11.87
CA ASP A 110 -5.19 6.99 -12.24
C ASP A 110 -3.77 6.40 -12.35
N CYS A 111 -3.53 5.25 -11.71
CA CYS A 111 -2.25 4.55 -11.72
C CYS A 111 -1.74 4.28 -13.14
N THR A 112 -2.65 3.97 -14.09
CA THR A 112 -2.29 3.70 -15.49
C THR A 112 -1.75 4.93 -16.23
N LYS A 113 -1.97 6.12 -15.69
CA LYS A 113 -1.48 7.40 -16.26
C LYS A 113 -0.34 7.98 -15.44
N VAL A 114 -0.44 7.92 -14.11
CA VAL A 114 0.55 8.52 -13.21
C VAL A 114 1.85 7.74 -13.23
N MET A 115 1.80 6.40 -13.11
CA MET A 115 3.02 5.59 -13.03
C MET A 115 3.88 5.67 -14.29
N PRO A 116 3.34 5.57 -15.53
CA PRO A 116 4.15 5.79 -16.74
C PRO A 116 4.78 7.17 -16.81
N ARG A 117 4.07 8.23 -16.34
CA ARG A 117 4.61 9.59 -16.27
C ARG A 117 5.79 9.68 -15.30
N LEU A 118 5.68 9.08 -14.11
CA LEU A 118 6.78 9.00 -13.15
C LEU A 118 7.99 8.28 -13.77
N TYR A 119 7.74 7.18 -14.48
CA TYR A 119 8.79 6.45 -15.18
C TYR A 119 9.49 7.30 -16.25
N GLN A 120 8.74 8.07 -17.04
CA GLN A 120 9.28 9.02 -18.04
C GLN A 120 10.12 10.14 -17.39
N GLN A 121 9.75 10.55 -16.17
CA GLN A 121 10.50 11.52 -15.36
C GLN A 121 11.77 10.93 -14.72
N GLY A 122 12.11 9.68 -15.02
CA GLY A 122 13.30 9.01 -14.48
C GLY A 122 13.09 8.31 -13.14
N ILE A 123 11.88 8.32 -12.59
CA ILE A 123 11.56 7.64 -11.33
C ILE A 123 11.47 6.14 -11.58
N ARG A 124 12.28 5.37 -10.84
CA ARG A 124 12.32 3.91 -10.89
C ARG A 124 11.84 3.37 -9.56
N ALA A 125 10.73 2.62 -9.58
CA ALA A 125 10.23 1.94 -8.39
C ALA A 125 11.02 0.65 -8.16
N ASP A 126 11.59 0.50 -6.96
CA ASP A 126 12.17 -0.77 -6.50
C ASP A 126 11.07 -1.71 -6.01
N VAL A 127 10.04 -1.14 -5.41
CA VAL A 127 8.88 -1.86 -4.87
C VAL A 127 7.59 -1.15 -5.30
N VAL A 128 6.60 -1.93 -5.71
CA VAL A 128 5.20 -1.47 -5.85
C VAL A 128 4.39 -2.14 -4.76
N VAL A 129 3.64 -1.36 -3.99
CA VAL A 129 2.64 -1.85 -3.06
C VAL A 129 1.27 -1.52 -3.62
N VAL A 130 0.32 -2.42 -3.47
CA VAL A 130 -1.03 -2.25 -4.01
C VAL A 130 -2.07 -2.83 -3.06
N ASP A 131 -3.10 -2.03 -2.78
CA ASP A 131 -4.28 -2.42 -1.99
C ASP A 131 -5.54 -2.01 -2.76
N PRO A 132 -5.92 -2.76 -3.81
CA PRO A 132 -6.99 -2.38 -4.70
C PRO A 132 -8.38 -2.67 -4.09
N PRO A 133 -9.46 -2.12 -4.66
CA PRO A 133 -10.82 -2.48 -4.26
C PRO A 133 -11.12 -3.96 -4.50
N ARG A 134 -12.24 -4.47 -3.95
CA ARG A 134 -12.65 -5.89 -4.01
C ARG A 134 -12.66 -6.52 -5.40
N ALA A 135 -12.79 -5.72 -6.45
CA ALA A 135 -12.73 -6.18 -7.84
C ALA A 135 -11.31 -6.56 -8.30
N GLY A 136 -10.30 -6.28 -7.49
CA GLY A 136 -8.88 -6.42 -7.85
C GLY A 136 -8.42 -5.36 -8.84
N CYS A 137 -7.28 -5.60 -9.46
CA CYS A 137 -6.71 -4.73 -10.49
C CYS A 137 -7.24 -5.09 -11.89
N THR A 138 -7.30 -4.09 -12.76
CA THR A 138 -7.50 -4.36 -14.19
C THR A 138 -6.19 -4.89 -14.80
N GLN A 139 -6.30 -5.63 -15.90
CA GLN A 139 -5.12 -6.12 -16.62
C GLN A 139 -4.17 -4.98 -17.03
N GLN A 140 -4.72 -3.82 -17.37
CA GLN A 140 -3.92 -2.65 -17.73
C GLN A 140 -3.09 -2.13 -16.55
N VAL A 141 -3.66 -2.10 -15.33
CA VAL A 141 -2.95 -1.71 -14.11
C VAL A 141 -1.81 -2.69 -13.82
N LEU A 142 -2.08 -4.01 -13.88
CA LEU A 142 -1.05 -5.04 -13.65
C LEU A 142 0.09 -4.96 -14.68
N LYS A 143 -0.23 -4.73 -15.96
CA LYS A 143 0.77 -4.46 -16.99
C LYS A 143 1.58 -3.19 -16.69
N THR A 144 0.93 -2.15 -16.17
CA THR A 144 1.62 -0.91 -15.79
C THR A 144 2.63 -1.17 -14.67
N PHE A 145 2.27 -1.97 -13.65
CA PHE A 145 3.20 -2.36 -12.59
C PHE A 145 4.40 -3.13 -13.18
N ALA A 146 4.16 -4.15 -14.00
CA ALA A 146 5.22 -4.94 -14.61
C ALA A 146 6.16 -4.10 -15.50
N ASN A 147 5.62 -3.12 -16.24
CA ASN A 147 6.40 -2.21 -17.09
C ASN A 147 7.33 -1.28 -16.29
N MET A 148 6.99 -0.96 -15.05
CA MET A 148 7.88 -0.24 -14.12
C MET A 148 9.09 -1.10 -13.70
N LYS A 149 9.03 -2.41 -13.92
CA LYS A 149 10.05 -3.41 -13.57
C LYS A 149 10.51 -3.35 -12.09
N PRO A 150 9.60 -3.21 -11.11
CA PRO A 150 10.00 -3.25 -9.72
C PRO A 150 10.62 -4.61 -9.39
N LYS A 151 11.53 -4.64 -8.42
CA LYS A 151 12.10 -5.89 -7.91
C LYS A 151 11.03 -6.73 -7.21
N ARG A 152 10.11 -6.07 -6.50
CA ARG A 152 9.04 -6.68 -5.71
C ARG A 152 7.71 -5.98 -5.92
N ILE A 153 6.64 -6.76 -5.85
CA ILE A 153 5.26 -6.27 -5.73
C ILE A 153 4.70 -6.85 -4.44
N VAL A 154 4.20 -5.99 -3.56
CA VAL A 154 3.47 -6.38 -2.35
C VAL A 154 1.99 -6.14 -2.64
N TYR A 155 1.21 -7.20 -2.71
CA TYR A 155 -0.21 -7.15 -3.01
C TYR A 155 -1.01 -7.41 -1.72
N VAL A 156 -1.80 -6.43 -1.29
CA VAL A 156 -2.79 -6.55 -0.23
C VAL A 156 -4.15 -6.76 -0.88
N SER A 157 -4.98 -7.67 -0.37
CA SER A 157 -6.28 -7.96 -0.98
C SER A 157 -7.30 -8.42 0.06
N CYS A 158 -8.50 -7.88 -0.03
CA CYS A 158 -9.67 -8.33 0.73
C CYS A 158 -10.49 -9.44 0.02
N ASN A 159 -10.06 -9.90 -1.16
CA ASN A 159 -10.78 -10.90 -1.95
C ASN A 159 -9.82 -11.92 -2.56
N PRO A 160 -9.76 -13.15 -2.00
CA PRO A 160 -8.85 -14.20 -2.49
C PRO A 160 -9.07 -14.60 -3.96
N ALA A 161 -10.31 -14.54 -4.46
CA ALA A 161 -10.61 -14.94 -5.84
C ALA A 161 -10.03 -13.96 -6.87
N THR A 162 -10.20 -12.65 -6.64
CA THR A 162 -9.60 -11.63 -7.51
C THR A 162 -8.09 -11.58 -7.36
N LEU A 163 -7.58 -11.82 -6.14
CA LEU A 163 -6.14 -11.94 -5.89
C LEU A 163 -5.50 -13.07 -6.70
N ALA A 164 -6.10 -14.27 -6.70
CA ALA A 164 -5.59 -15.42 -7.46
C ALA A 164 -5.52 -15.11 -8.96
N ARG A 165 -6.57 -14.49 -9.52
CA ARG A 165 -6.61 -14.04 -10.91
C ARG A 165 -5.48 -13.04 -11.22
N ASP A 166 -5.29 -12.07 -10.35
CA ASP A 166 -4.31 -11.01 -10.56
C ASP A 166 -2.87 -11.53 -10.42
N ILE A 167 -2.63 -12.47 -9.49
CA ILE A 167 -1.35 -13.18 -9.37
C ILE A 167 -1.04 -13.96 -10.64
N GLU A 168 -2.00 -14.72 -11.20
CA GLU A 168 -1.81 -15.46 -12.45
C GLU A 168 -1.37 -14.53 -13.60
N ILE A 169 -1.95 -13.34 -13.68
CA ILE A 169 -1.56 -12.34 -14.69
C ILE A 169 -0.14 -11.82 -14.42
N LEU A 170 0.21 -11.50 -13.17
CA LEU A 170 1.55 -11.04 -12.81
C LEU A 170 2.61 -12.11 -13.04
N GLU A 171 2.28 -13.39 -12.84
CA GLU A 171 3.19 -14.51 -13.12
C GLU A 171 3.52 -14.63 -14.62
N LYS A 172 2.52 -14.40 -15.49
CA LYS A 172 2.71 -14.30 -16.95
C LYS A 172 3.52 -13.07 -17.35
N LEU A 173 3.53 -12.03 -16.50
CA LEU A 173 4.31 -10.80 -16.69
C LEU A 173 5.70 -10.83 -16.04
N GLY A 174 6.17 -12.03 -15.60
CA GLY A 174 7.54 -12.22 -15.13
C GLY A 174 7.73 -12.12 -13.62
N TYR A 175 6.67 -12.16 -12.84
CA TYR A 175 6.74 -12.23 -11.37
C TYR A 175 6.44 -13.65 -10.87
N LYS A 176 6.77 -13.92 -9.61
CA LYS A 176 6.45 -15.17 -8.92
C LYS A 176 6.00 -14.86 -7.49
N ALA A 177 4.88 -15.44 -7.07
CA ALA A 177 4.45 -15.37 -5.70
C ALA A 177 5.37 -16.22 -4.81
N GLU A 178 6.03 -15.57 -3.85
CA GLU A 178 7.01 -16.21 -2.96
C GLU A 178 6.45 -16.42 -1.55
N LYS A 179 5.60 -15.50 -1.08
CA LYS A 179 5.00 -15.56 0.25
C LYS A 179 3.55 -15.12 0.19
N ILE A 180 2.70 -15.82 0.92
CA ILE A 180 1.27 -15.51 1.06
C ILE A 180 0.95 -15.57 2.54
N GLN A 181 0.37 -14.48 3.08
CA GLN A 181 -0.02 -14.37 4.48
C GLN A 181 -1.47 -13.90 4.58
N PRO A 182 -2.40 -14.75 4.98
CA PRO A 182 -3.73 -14.31 5.36
C PRO A 182 -3.71 -13.59 6.71
N VAL A 183 -4.60 -12.60 6.86
CA VAL A 183 -4.82 -11.83 8.09
C VAL A 183 -6.31 -11.78 8.36
N ASP A 184 -6.73 -12.30 9.51
CA ASP A 184 -8.13 -12.31 9.94
C ASP A 184 -8.52 -10.91 10.43
N MET A 185 -8.91 -10.05 9.48
CA MET A 185 -9.33 -8.66 9.73
C MET A 185 -10.74 -8.61 10.31
N PHE A 186 -11.62 -9.53 9.89
CA PHE A 186 -13.04 -9.56 10.20
C PHE A 186 -13.40 -10.92 10.78
N ALA A 187 -12.98 -11.17 12.02
CA ALA A 187 -13.22 -12.43 12.73
C ALA A 187 -14.71 -12.85 12.66
N GLN A 188 -14.95 -14.15 12.50
CA GLN A 188 -16.28 -14.78 12.36
C GLN A 188 -17.03 -14.39 11.05
N THR A 189 -16.33 -13.89 10.05
CA THR A 189 -16.87 -13.70 8.70
C THR A 189 -16.08 -14.52 7.68
N SER A 190 -16.60 -14.65 6.47
CA SER A 190 -15.87 -15.27 5.34
C SER A 190 -14.82 -14.35 4.70
N HIS A 191 -14.64 -13.15 5.24
CA HIS A 191 -13.72 -12.17 4.69
C HIS A 191 -12.33 -12.29 5.33
N VAL A 192 -11.32 -12.50 4.50
CA VAL A 192 -9.92 -12.56 4.91
C VAL A 192 -9.10 -11.57 4.08
N GLU A 193 -8.29 -10.76 4.74
CA GLU A 193 -7.26 -9.97 4.09
C GLU A 193 -6.06 -10.86 3.81
N THR A 194 -5.37 -10.63 2.70
CA THR A 194 -4.21 -11.43 2.33
C THR A 194 -3.10 -10.52 1.82
N VAL A 195 -1.89 -10.70 2.34
CA VAL A 195 -0.68 -10.02 1.84
C VAL A 195 0.15 -11.01 1.06
N VAL A 196 0.52 -10.65 -0.16
CA VAL A 196 1.36 -11.49 -1.03
C VAL A 196 2.63 -10.73 -1.41
N LEU A 197 3.77 -11.42 -1.28
CA LEU A 197 5.02 -10.96 -1.87
C LEU A 197 5.21 -11.63 -3.23
N LEU A 198 5.30 -10.82 -4.28
CA LEU A 198 5.74 -11.28 -5.59
C LEU A 198 7.13 -10.71 -5.89
N GLN A 199 8.02 -11.56 -6.38
CA GLN A 199 9.36 -11.19 -6.84
C GLN A 199 9.48 -11.34 -8.35
N ARG A 200 10.30 -10.49 -8.97
CA ARG A 200 10.59 -10.61 -10.39
C ARG A 200 11.52 -11.81 -10.64
N LYS A 201 11.22 -12.61 -11.68
CA LYS A 201 11.89 -13.92 -11.94
C LYS A 201 13.34 -13.82 -12.40
N ASP A 202 13.74 -12.67 -12.92
CA ASP A 202 15.07 -12.42 -13.54
C ASP A 202 16.05 -11.69 -12.59
N MET A 203 15.87 -11.91 -11.29
CA MET A 203 16.76 -11.38 -10.23
C MET A 203 17.49 -12.50 -9.51
#